data_16dc3ef6dddd3d2b49c83610e019232c
#
_entry.id   16dc3ef6dddd3d2b49c83610e019232c
#
_cell.length_a   1.000
_cell.length_b   1.000
_cell.length_c   1.000
_cell.angle_alpha   90.00
_cell.angle_beta   90.00
_cell.angle_gamma   90.00
#
_symmetry.space_group_name_H-M   'P 1'
#
loop_
_entity.id
_entity.type
_entity.pdbx_description
1 polymer ?
#
loop_
_entity_poly.entity_id
_entity_poly.type
_entity_poly.pdbx_seq_one_letter_code
_entity_poly.pdbx_strand_id
1 'polypeptide(L)'
;MPGAWRRIAGLIIAALIGLARPGHAETDTLRILRPVDLATLPLLIAEHEKLIEKQAEARGLKAPAIRWSAPGKTGPLDSLAAGQADLAATDIVPFLLAAETSAGTPQQVRGLAALAQRPYVLVTRNAAIKTIRDFKDSDRIAVPSVKNSGPALLLQMAAAQEWGPENYGKLDALMVARSDEAATEAVESGKGDIASHFSRSPYSDDELADAKIRRIMDSFDIAGPHSASLLAATARFHDANPGLCAAILAALADADKLIKDNPGHAAEIYAGLEKDHDIALEDLSDMIGDPDLAYATAPAGIMRLAEFLNRIGRLKRSPQSWKDWFFPEAQALAGN
;
A
#
# COMPACT_ATOMS: atom_id res chain seq x y z
N MET A 1 90.35 -4.96 10.90
CA MET A 1 89.96 -3.83 10.01
C MET A 1 88.48 -3.96 9.67
N PRO A 2 87.64 -2.95 9.95
CA PRO A 2 86.22 -3.14 9.98
C PRO A 2 85.52 -2.79 8.65
N GLY A 3 84.60 -3.63 8.20
CA GLY A 3 83.76 -3.45 7.06
C GLY A 3 82.39 -2.80 7.48
N ALA A 4 82.08 -1.75 6.81
CA ALA A 4 80.86 -0.93 7.06
C ALA A 4 79.60 -1.62 6.54
N TRP A 5 78.59 -1.78 7.39
CA TRP A 5 77.24 -2.23 7.03
C TRP A 5 76.37 -0.99 6.76
N ARG A 6 76.02 -0.80 5.47
CA ARG A 6 75.03 0.15 5.08
C ARG A 6 73.64 -0.49 5.19
N ARG A 7 72.81 -0.04 6.13
CA ARG A 7 71.39 -0.37 6.25
C ARG A 7 70.60 0.46 5.24
N ILE A 8 70.02 -0.18 4.26
CA ILE A 8 69.01 0.45 3.37
C ILE A 8 67.68 0.21 4.04
N ALA A 9 67.08 1.30 4.56
CA ALA A 9 65.70 1.27 5.02
C ALA A 9 64.77 1.50 3.82
N GLY A 10 64.14 0.41 3.35
CA GLY A 10 63.09 0.50 2.33
C GLY A 10 61.78 1.00 2.93
N LEU A 11 61.32 2.19 2.57
CA LEU A 11 59.96 2.68 2.85
C LEU A 11 58.95 1.92 1.95
N ILE A 12 58.17 1.04 2.54
CA ILE A 12 56.99 0.46 1.88
C ILE A 12 55.86 1.44 2.10
N ILE A 13 55.54 2.26 1.10
CA ILE A 13 54.31 3.02 1.03
C ILE A 13 53.22 2.06 0.57
N ALA A 14 52.45 1.56 1.50
CA ALA A 14 51.21 0.84 1.19
C ALA A 14 50.18 1.84 0.68
N ALA A 15 50.04 1.93 -0.63
CA ALA A 15 48.94 2.68 -1.27
C ALA A 15 47.64 1.91 -1.00
N LEU A 16 46.85 2.37 -0.02
CA LEU A 16 45.44 2.01 0.14
C LEU A 16 44.69 2.56 -1.07
N ILE A 17 44.64 1.82 -2.16
CA ILE A 17 43.70 2.03 -3.23
C ILE A 17 42.34 1.58 -2.68
N GLY A 18 41.62 2.55 -2.09
CA GLY A 18 40.21 2.38 -1.83
C GLY A 18 39.54 2.03 -3.13
N LEU A 19 39.03 0.81 -3.26
CA LEU A 19 38.12 0.40 -4.31
C LEU A 19 36.84 1.23 -4.16
N ALA A 20 36.87 2.46 -4.70
CA ALA A 20 35.64 3.19 -4.99
C ALA A 20 34.89 2.31 -6.00
N ARG A 21 33.86 1.59 -5.52
CA ARG A 21 32.86 1.00 -6.41
C ARG A 21 32.39 2.13 -7.31
N PRO A 22 32.35 1.93 -8.66
CA PRO A 22 31.74 2.90 -9.52
C PRO A 22 30.30 3.06 -9.03
N GLY A 23 30.00 4.19 -8.38
CA GLY A 23 28.65 4.53 -8.03
C GLY A 23 27.89 4.60 -9.35
N HIS A 24 26.99 3.63 -9.56
CA HIS A 24 26.02 3.78 -10.65
C HIS A 24 25.26 5.07 -10.31
N ALA A 25 25.24 6.02 -11.27
CA ALA A 25 24.44 7.22 -11.11
C ALA A 25 22.98 6.77 -10.99
N GLU A 26 22.32 7.15 -9.89
CA GLU A 26 20.92 6.88 -9.71
C GLU A 26 20.09 7.60 -10.77
N THR A 27 18.84 7.17 -10.98
CA THR A 27 18.02 7.73 -12.06
C THR A 27 17.80 9.23 -11.90
N ASP A 28 17.92 9.97 -12.98
CA ASP A 28 17.59 11.40 -13.03
C ASP A 28 16.08 11.66 -13.10
N THR A 29 15.28 10.63 -13.43
CA THR A 29 13.82 10.75 -13.56
C THR A 29 13.17 9.59 -12.82
N LEU A 30 12.22 9.90 -11.95
CA LEU A 30 11.45 8.95 -11.15
C LEU A 30 9.98 9.02 -11.55
N ARG A 31 9.39 7.89 -11.93
CA ARG A 31 7.98 7.76 -12.35
C ARG A 31 7.20 7.06 -11.27
N ILE A 32 6.26 7.76 -10.64
CA ILE A 32 5.47 7.24 -9.52
C ILE A 32 3.99 7.21 -9.91
N LEU A 33 3.38 6.03 -9.82
CA LEU A 33 1.94 5.85 -9.96
C LEU A 33 1.28 5.88 -8.58
N ARG A 34 0.35 6.80 -8.41
CA ARG A 34 -0.47 6.89 -7.20
C ARG A 34 -1.89 7.34 -7.52
N PRO A 35 -2.93 6.73 -6.95
CA PRO A 35 -4.27 7.32 -6.94
C PRO A 35 -4.31 8.53 -5.99
N VAL A 36 -5.33 9.38 -6.12
CA VAL A 36 -5.73 10.32 -5.07
C VAL A 36 -6.68 9.55 -4.15
N ASP A 37 -6.23 9.24 -2.96
CA ASP A 37 -6.93 8.40 -1.98
C ASP A 37 -6.36 8.67 -0.58
N LEU A 38 -7.18 8.61 0.47
CA LEU A 38 -6.73 8.79 1.84
C LEU A 38 -5.62 7.80 2.23
N ALA A 39 -5.67 6.55 1.75
CA ALA A 39 -4.61 5.58 2.04
C ALA A 39 -3.29 5.84 1.28
N THR A 40 -3.25 6.79 0.35
CA THR A 40 -2.03 7.24 -0.34
C THR A 40 -1.61 8.66 0.03
N LEU A 41 -2.26 9.25 1.03
CA LEU A 41 -1.98 10.61 1.50
C LEU A 41 -0.49 10.88 1.76
N PRO A 42 0.32 9.97 2.33
CA PRO A 42 1.76 10.21 2.48
C PRO A 42 2.49 10.50 1.17
N LEU A 43 2.06 9.92 0.04
CA LEU A 43 2.62 10.24 -1.28
C LEU A 43 2.17 11.62 -1.78
N LEU A 44 0.91 12.00 -1.51
CA LEU A 44 0.38 13.31 -1.87
C LEU A 44 1.13 14.43 -1.12
N ILE A 45 1.37 14.23 0.18
CA ILE A 45 2.18 15.13 1.00
C ILE A 45 3.64 15.16 0.50
N ALA A 46 4.23 14.00 0.20
CA ALA A 46 5.59 13.93 -0.31
C ALA A 46 5.75 14.66 -1.66
N GLU A 47 4.75 14.61 -2.52
CA GLU A 47 4.69 15.38 -3.76
C GLU A 47 4.59 16.88 -3.51
N HIS A 48 3.61 17.30 -2.74
CA HIS A 48 3.33 18.72 -2.45
C HIS A 48 4.53 19.40 -1.78
N GLU A 49 5.09 18.75 -0.77
CA GLU A 49 6.19 19.25 0.04
C GLU A 49 7.58 18.98 -0.56
N LYS A 50 7.66 18.26 -1.70
CA LYS A 50 8.91 17.83 -2.35
C LYS A 50 9.84 17.07 -1.40
N LEU A 51 9.27 16.16 -0.59
CA LEU A 51 10.04 15.50 0.46
C LEU A 51 11.05 14.51 -0.11
N ILE A 52 10.75 13.86 -1.23
CA ILE A 52 11.67 12.92 -1.88
C ILE A 52 12.91 13.66 -2.38
N GLU A 53 12.73 14.80 -3.05
CA GLU A 53 13.83 15.64 -3.52
C GLU A 53 14.69 16.13 -2.33
N LYS A 54 14.07 16.67 -1.28
CA LYS A 54 14.75 17.13 -0.06
C LYS A 54 15.56 15.99 0.59
N GLN A 55 14.98 14.78 0.69
CA GLN A 55 15.64 13.63 1.28
C GLN A 55 16.77 13.07 0.40
N ALA A 56 16.65 13.15 -0.93
CA ALA A 56 17.73 12.80 -1.85
C ALA A 56 18.92 13.75 -1.68
N GLU A 57 18.67 15.06 -1.71
CA GLU A 57 19.71 16.09 -1.51
C GLU A 57 20.40 15.96 -0.15
N ALA A 58 19.65 15.71 0.92
CA ALA A 58 20.20 15.50 2.26
C ALA A 58 21.15 14.28 2.35
N ARG A 59 21.03 13.34 1.42
CA ARG A 59 21.92 12.16 1.27
C ARG A 59 23.03 12.37 0.25
N GLY A 60 23.16 13.59 -0.29
CA GLY A 60 24.18 13.92 -1.30
C GLY A 60 23.88 13.35 -2.69
N LEU A 61 22.62 12.92 -2.92
CA LEU A 61 22.15 12.50 -4.24
C LEU A 61 21.67 13.74 -5.03
N LYS A 62 21.70 13.64 -6.34
CA LYS A 62 21.00 14.60 -7.19
C LYS A 62 19.48 14.37 -7.04
N ALA A 63 18.73 15.44 -6.77
CA ALA A 63 17.28 15.36 -6.74
C ALA A 63 16.73 14.89 -8.10
N PRO A 64 15.93 13.81 -8.15
CA PRO A 64 15.34 13.34 -9.39
C PRO A 64 14.22 14.27 -9.85
N ALA A 65 14.00 14.35 -11.18
CA ALA A 65 12.77 14.90 -11.71
C ALA A 65 11.63 13.89 -11.53
N ILE A 66 10.65 14.19 -10.68
CA ILE A 66 9.57 13.24 -10.36
C ILE A 66 8.37 13.47 -11.27
N ARG A 67 7.87 12.40 -11.86
CA ARG A 67 6.64 12.37 -12.65
C ARG A 67 5.58 11.57 -11.90
N TRP A 68 4.60 12.29 -11.36
CA TRP A 68 3.45 11.72 -10.70
C TRP A 68 2.31 11.50 -11.68
N SER A 69 1.61 10.39 -11.58
CA SER A 69 0.43 10.09 -12.39
C SER A 69 -0.51 9.10 -11.71
N ALA A 70 -1.78 9.18 -12.06
CA ALA A 70 -2.75 8.17 -11.64
C ALA A 70 -2.52 6.85 -12.41
N PRO A 71 -2.84 5.68 -11.79
CA PRO A 71 -2.84 4.41 -12.50
C PRO A 71 -3.78 4.44 -13.70
N GLY A 72 -3.28 3.94 -14.84
CA GLY A 72 -4.10 3.78 -16.04
C GLY A 72 -4.88 2.46 -16.04
N LYS A 73 -5.50 2.13 -17.17
CA LYS A 73 -6.28 0.89 -17.35
C LYS A 73 -5.47 -0.39 -17.14
N THR A 74 -4.16 -0.33 -17.37
CA THR A 74 -3.23 -1.46 -17.16
C THR A 74 -3.06 -1.81 -15.70
N GLY A 75 -3.37 -0.89 -14.81
CA GLY A 75 -3.14 -1.05 -13.39
C GLY A 75 -1.70 -0.76 -12.94
N PRO A 76 -1.48 -0.54 -11.62
CA PRO A 76 -0.19 -0.10 -11.10
C PRO A 76 0.91 -1.17 -11.20
N LEU A 77 0.61 -2.41 -10.84
CA LEU A 77 1.60 -3.49 -10.80
C LEU A 77 2.01 -3.99 -12.18
N ASP A 78 1.07 -4.04 -13.13
CA ASP A 78 1.37 -4.36 -14.52
C ASP A 78 2.23 -3.26 -15.18
N SER A 79 2.00 -2.01 -14.80
CA SER A 79 2.83 -0.87 -15.24
C SER A 79 4.26 -0.95 -14.70
N LEU A 80 4.45 -1.40 -13.44
CA LEU A 80 5.78 -1.72 -12.89
C LEU A 80 6.47 -2.83 -13.68
N ALA A 81 5.77 -3.94 -13.90
CA ALA A 81 6.30 -5.10 -14.63
C ALA A 81 6.70 -4.74 -16.06
N ALA A 82 5.93 -3.86 -16.72
CA ALA A 82 6.21 -3.35 -18.06
C ALA A 82 7.31 -2.26 -18.12
N GLY A 83 7.83 -1.82 -16.96
CA GLY A 83 8.80 -0.71 -16.89
C GLY A 83 8.24 0.66 -17.28
N GLN A 84 6.91 0.83 -17.20
CA GLN A 84 6.22 2.10 -17.46
C GLN A 84 6.23 3.01 -16.23
N ALA A 85 6.41 2.43 -15.04
CA ALA A 85 6.60 3.12 -13.78
C ALA A 85 7.80 2.53 -13.02
N ASP A 86 8.35 3.30 -12.11
CA ASP A 86 9.46 2.91 -11.23
C ASP A 86 8.94 2.52 -9.84
N LEU A 87 7.91 3.24 -9.38
CA LEU A 87 7.19 2.99 -8.14
C LEU A 87 5.69 3.05 -8.41
N ALA A 88 4.93 2.26 -7.65
CA ALA A 88 3.47 2.28 -7.71
C ALA A 88 2.84 2.02 -6.35
N ALA A 89 1.87 2.86 -5.97
CA ALA A 89 0.97 2.57 -4.87
C ALA A 89 -0.01 1.47 -5.27
N THR A 90 -0.25 0.53 -4.37
CA THR A 90 -1.10 -0.64 -4.63
C THR A 90 -1.68 -1.18 -3.32
N ASP A 91 -2.82 -1.87 -3.42
CA ASP A 91 -3.41 -2.58 -2.29
C ASP A 91 -2.62 -3.86 -1.97
N ILE A 92 -2.74 -4.32 -0.72
CA ILE A 92 -1.97 -5.45 -0.19
C ILE A 92 -2.23 -6.78 -0.92
N VAL A 93 -3.47 -7.10 -1.30
CA VAL A 93 -3.79 -8.39 -1.92
C VAL A 93 -3.22 -8.51 -3.32
N PRO A 94 -3.45 -7.55 -4.27
CA PRO A 94 -2.77 -7.60 -5.57
C PRO A 94 -1.25 -7.56 -5.44
N PHE A 95 -0.69 -6.83 -4.46
CA PHE A 95 0.74 -6.83 -4.19
C PHE A 95 1.28 -8.23 -3.87
N LEU A 96 0.70 -8.94 -2.89
CA LEU A 96 1.15 -10.28 -2.49
C LEU A 96 1.11 -11.27 -3.66
N LEU A 97 0.07 -11.21 -4.50
CA LEU A 97 -0.07 -12.06 -5.68
C LEU A 97 0.96 -11.71 -6.77
N ALA A 98 1.24 -10.44 -6.99
CA ALA A 98 2.25 -10.00 -7.94
C ALA A 98 3.67 -10.36 -7.47
N ALA A 99 3.96 -10.20 -6.18
CA ALA A 99 5.22 -10.57 -5.58
C ALA A 99 5.49 -12.09 -5.68
N GLU A 100 4.46 -12.91 -5.52
CA GLU A 100 4.54 -14.37 -5.72
C GLU A 100 4.82 -14.73 -7.19
N THR A 101 4.07 -14.15 -8.12
CA THR A 101 4.17 -14.48 -9.54
C THR A 101 5.46 -13.99 -10.19
N SER A 102 6.03 -12.88 -9.70
CA SER A 102 7.27 -12.29 -10.19
C SER A 102 8.53 -12.77 -9.47
N ALA A 103 8.38 -13.64 -8.47
CA ALA A 103 9.49 -14.07 -7.63
C ALA A 103 10.66 -14.69 -8.41
N GLY A 104 11.89 -14.32 -8.02
CA GLY A 104 13.11 -14.84 -8.64
C GLY A 104 13.45 -14.22 -10.01
N THR A 105 12.74 -13.20 -10.44
CA THR A 105 13.03 -12.44 -11.66
C THR A 105 13.57 -11.04 -11.34
N PRO A 106 14.27 -10.38 -12.27
CA PRO A 106 14.65 -8.96 -12.10
C PRO A 106 13.45 -8.02 -11.95
N GLN A 107 12.28 -8.42 -12.44
CA GLN A 107 11.00 -7.71 -12.31
C GLN A 107 10.24 -8.11 -11.04
N GLN A 108 10.88 -8.86 -10.12
CA GLN A 108 10.25 -9.21 -8.85
C GLN A 108 9.73 -7.96 -8.15
N VAL A 109 8.41 -7.94 -7.91
CA VAL A 109 7.74 -6.86 -7.18
C VAL A 109 8.00 -7.05 -5.69
N ARG A 110 8.45 -5.98 -5.02
CA ARG A 110 8.65 -5.94 -3.57
C ARG A 110 8.17 -4.61 -3.02
N GLY A 111 7.75 -4.62 -1.75
CA GLY A 111 7.33 -3.43 -1.03
C GLY A 111 8.53 -2.59 -0.59
N LEU A 112 8.46 -1.28 -0.80
CA LEU A 112 9.41 -0.32 -0.28
C LEU A 112 8.95 0.23 1.07
N ALA A 113 7.63 0.49 1.22
CA ALA A 113 7.01 0.97 2.45
C ALA A 113 5.52 0.61 2.47
N ALA A 114 4.92 0.49 3.65
CA ALA A 114 3.48 0.69 3.77
C ALA A 114 3.16 2.19 3.67
N LEU A 115 1.91 2.54 3.41
CA LEU A 115 1.44 3.93 3.32
C LEU A 115 0.38 4.22 4.38
N ALA A 116 -0.60 3.33 4.51
CA ALA A 116 -1.65 3.47 5.50
C ALA A 116 -2.23 2.12 5.93
N GLN A 117 -2.66 2.08 7.18
CA GLN A 117 -3.59 1.07 7.71
C GLN A 117 -4.98 1.70 7.67
N ARG A 118 -5.97 0.97 7.20
CA ARG A 118 -7.35 1.44 7.13
C ARG A 118 -8.29 0.24 7.10
N PRO A 119 -9.37 0.27 7.88
CA PRO A 119 -10.39 -0.77 7.78
C PRO A 119 -11.16 -0.68 6.46
N TYR A 120 -11.69 -1.81 6.04
CA TYR A 120 -12.83 -1.89 5.12
C TYR A 120 -14.08 -2.18 5.94
N VAL A 121 -15.19 -1.59 5.55
CA VAL A 121 -16.46 -1.69 6.28
C VAL A 121 -17.52 -2.28 5.36
N LEU A 122 -18.10 -3.41 5.70
CA LEU A 122 -19.25 -3.95 4.98
C LEU A 122 -20.49 -3.19 5.41
N VAL A 123 -21.07 -2.44 4.50
CA VAL A 123 -22.32 -1.69 4.73
C VAL A 123 -23.47 -2.29 3.92
N THR A 124 -24.70 -2.06 4.37
CA THR A 124 -25.91 -2.46 3.64
C THR A 124 -27.08 -1.53 3.90
N ARG A 125 -27.86 -1.27 2.86
CA ARG A 125 -29.18 -0.64 2.95
C ARG A 125 -30.29 -1.65 3.22
N ASN A 126 -30.07 -2.94 3.02
CA ASN A 126 -31.09 -3.96 3.24
C ASN A 126 -31.34 -4.17 4.74
N ALA A 127 -32.51 -3.74 5.22
CA ALA A 127 -32.90 -3.81 6.64
C ALA A 127 -32.96 -5.24 7.22
N ALA A 128 -33.09 -6.26 6.34
CA ALA A 128 -33.15 -7.65 6.76
C ALA A 128 -31.77 -8.25 7.04
N ILE A 129 -30.68 -7.62 6.55
CA ILE A 129 -29.32 -8.08 6.73
C ILE A 129 -28.71 -7.39 7.94
N LYS A 130 -28.38 -8.15 8.98
CA LYS A 130 -27.74 -7.70 10.23
C LYS A 130 -26.35 -8.29 10.42
N THR A 131 -26.13 -9.47 9.83
CA THR A 131 -24.86 -10.20 9.85
C THR A 131 -24.60 -10.81 8.48
N ILE A 132 -23.40 -11.33 8.24
CA ILE A 132 -23.10 -12.02 6.99
C ILE A 132 -23.92 -13.31 6.76
N ARG A 133 -24.57 -13.83 7.81
CA ARG A 133 -25.48 -14.99 7.74
C ARG A 133 -26.82 -14.70 7.06
N ASP A 134 -27.22 -13.44 7.06
CA ASP A 134 -28.53 -13.03 6.56
C ASP A 134 -28.57 -12.84 5.05
N PHE A 135 -27.41 -12.86 4.38
CA PHE A 135 -27.31 -12.77 2.93
C PHE A 135 -27.96 -13.97 2.25
N LYS A 136 -28.73 -13.69 1.20
CA LYS A 136 -29.41 -14.67 0.34
C LYS A 136 -28.79 -14.69 -1.05
N ASP A 137 -29.06 -15.71 -1.84
CA ASP A 137 -28.55 -15.86 -3.22
C ASP A 137 -28.94 -14.71 -4.15
N SER A 138 -30.02 -13.98 -3.82
CA SER A 138 -30.48 -12.80 -4.55
C SER A 138 -29.72 -11.52 -4.22
N ASP A 139 -28.99 -11.47 -3.09
CA ASP A 139 -28.29 -10.27 -2.66
C ASP A 139 -26.98 -10.09 -3.44
N ARG A 140 -26.53 -8.85 -3.53
CA ARG A 140 -25.25 -8.50 -4.17
C ARG A 140 -24.43 -7.61 -3.27
N ILE A 141 -23.11 -7.94 -3.21
CA ILE A 141 -22.11 -7.22 -2.44
C ILE A 141 -21.10 -6.64 -3.42
N ALA A 142 -21.06 -5.32 -3.53
CA ALA A 142 -20.06 -4.65 -4.35
C ALA A 142 -18.68 -4.74 -3.71
N VAL A 143 -17.68 -5.05 -4.53
CA VAL A 143 -16.26 -5.05 -4.21
C VAL A 143 -15.47 -4.53 -5.40
N PRO A 144 -14.27 -3.93 -5.23
CA PRO A 144 -13.48 -3.42 -6.36
C PRO A 144 -13.09 -4.50 -7.36
N SER A 145 -12.83 -5.71 -6.89
CA SER A 145 -12.57 -6.90 -7.71
C SER A 145 -12.94 -8.16 -6.94
N VAL A 146 -13.68 -9.06 -7.58
CA VAL A 146 -14.14 -10.31 -6.94
C VAL A 146 -13.02 -11.30 -6.63
N LYS A 147 -11.83 -11.11 -7.18
CA LYS A 147 -10.69 -12.02 -6.96
C LYS A 147 -9.46 -11.32 -6.37
N ASN A 148 -9.18 -10.10 -6.79
CA ASN A 148 -7.89 -9.45 -6.54
C ASN A 148 -8.04 -8.16 -5.72
N SER A 149 -8.93 -8.14 -4.74
CA SER A 149 -9.09 -6.99 -3.82
C SER A 149 -9.05 -7.43 -2.36
N GLY A 150 -8.67 -6.50 -1.49
CA GLY A 150 -8.71 -6.67 -0.04
C GLY A 150 -10.12 -7.03 0.45
N PRO A 151 -11.17 -6.26 0.07
CA PRO A 151 -12.55 -6.56 0.44
C PRO A 151 -13.00 -7.97 0.10
N ALA A 152 -12.68 -8.48 -1.10
CA ALA A 152 -13.05 -9.84 -1.48
C ALA A 152 -12.36 -10.90 -0.60
N LEU A 153 -11.05 -10.73 -0.30
CA LEU A 153 -10.32 -11.64 0.57
C LEU A 153 -10.84 -11.58 2.01
N LEU A 154 -11.12 -10.40 2.52
CA LEU A 154 -11.63 -10.20 3.88
C LEU A 154 -13.03 -10.78 4.04
N LEU A 155 -13.89 -10.71 3.01
CA LEU A 155 -15.18 -11.39 3.02
C LEU A 155 -15.03 -12.91 3.04
N GLN A 156 -14.05 -13.45 2.31
CA GLN A 156 -13.71 -14.88 2.37
C GLN A 156 -13.16 -15.28 3.74
N MET A 157 -12.34 -14.43 4.37
CA MET A 157 -11.87 -14.66 5.75
C MET A 157 -13.02 -14.67 6.75
N ALA A 158 -13.96 -13.72 6.64
CA ALA A 158 -15.16 -13.68 7.46
C ALA A 158 -16.03 -14.93 7.25
N ALA A 159 -16.22 -15.37 6.01
CA ALA A 159 -16.95 -16.60 5.71
C ALA A 159 -16.27 -17.85 6.30
N ALA A 160 -14.95 -17.94 6.25
CA ALA A 160 -14.18 -19.02 6.85
C ALA A 160 -14.30 -19.04 8.39
N GLN A 161 -14.32 -17.87 9.03
CA GLN A 161 -14.52 -17.77 10.49
C GLN A 161 -15.93 -18.17 10.89
N GLU A 162 -16.93 -17.78 10.08
CA GLU A 162 -18.34 -17.99 10.39
C GLU A 162 -18.83 -19.42 10.13
N TRP A 163 -18.38 -20.04 9.02
CA TRP A 163 -18.89 -21.34 8.56
C TRP A 163 -17.84 -22.45 8.46
N GLY A 164 -16.62 -22.18 8.88
CA GLY A 164 -15.49 -23.11 8.79
C GLY A 164 -14.58 -22.83 7.59
N PRO A 165 -13.29 -23.21 7.71
CA PRO A 165 -12.26 -22.89 6.72
C PRO A 165 -12.56 -23.36 5.30
N GLU A 166 -13.25 -24.49 5.14
CA GLU A 166 -13.64 -25.07 3.84
C GLU A 166 -14.79 -24.31 3.15
N ASN A 167 -15.54 -23.49 3.91
CA ASN A 167 -16.66 -22.70 3.43
C ASN A 167 -16.29 -21.24 3.14
N TYR A 168 -15.01 -20.92 3.00
CA TYR A 168 -14.53 -19.56 2.78
C TYR A 168 -15.16 -18.90 1.55
N GLY A 169 -15.47 -19.66 0.49
CA GLY A 169 -16.07 -19.15 -0.74
C GLY A 169 -17.60 -19.00 -0.69
N LYS A 170 -18.24 -19.17 0.46
CA LYS A 170 -19.72 -19.22 0.56
C LYS A 170 -20.42 -17.96 0.05
N LEU A 171 -19.77 -16.80 0.14
CA LEU A 171 -20.33 -15.54 -0.33
C LEU A 171 -19.79 -15.11 -1.70
N ASP A 172 -18.91 -15.91 -2.34
CA ASP A 172 -18.26 -15.53 -3.60
C ASP A 172 -19.25 -15.23 -4.73
N ALA A 173 -20.34 -16.02 -4.81
CA ALA A 173 -21.38 -15.84 -5.82
C ALA A 173 -22.19 -14.54 -5.67
N LEU A 174 -22.14 -13.92 -4.50
CA LEU A 174 -22.82 -12.65 -4.19
C LEU A 174 -21.98 -11.43 -4.55
N MET A 175 -20.66 -11.61 -4.69
CA MET A 175 -19.76 -10.51 -5.01
C MET A 175 -19.91 -10.03 -6.45
N VAL A 176 -19.96 -8.71 -6.63
CA VAL A 176 -19.97 -8.06 -7.95
C VAL A 176 -18.89 -6.99 -8.02
N ALA A 177 -18.16 -6.94 -9.14
CA ALA A 177 -17.11 -5.94 -9.32
C ALA A 177 -17.72 -4.57 -9.65
N ARG A 178 -17.41 -3.57 -8.83
CA ARG A 178 -17.76 -2.16 -9.02
C ARG A 178 -16.64 -1.28 -8.46
N SER A 179 -16.47 -0.07 -9.03
CA SER A 179 -15.70 0.98 -8.37
C SER A 179 -16.40 1.40 -7.08
N ASP A 180 -15.66 1.92 -6.11
CA ASP A 180 -16.25 2.38 -4.84
C ASP A 180 -17.31 3.46 -5.10
N GLU A 181 -17.04 4.44 -5.98
CA GLU A 181 -17.98 5.47 -6.40
C GLU A 181 -19.32 4.89 -6.92
N ALA A 182 -19.25 3.97 -7.90
CA ALA A 182 -20.45 3.35 -8.46
C ALA A 182 -21.19 2.44 -7.47
N ALA A 183 -20.46 1.85 -6.51
CA ALA A 183 -21.03 1.04 -5.44
C ALA A 183 -21.76 1.92 -4.42
N THR A 184 -21.17 3.03 -4.01
CA THR A 184 -21.77 4.02 -3.11
C THR A 184 -23.03 4.60 -3.71
N GLU A 185 -22.99 5.06 -4.98
CA GLU A 185 -24.19 5.54 -5.68
C GLU A 185 -25.32 4.49 -5.70
N ALA A 186 -24.98 3.21 -5.97
CA ALA A 186 -25.98 2.13 -5.99
C ALA A 186 -26.61 1.90 -4.60
N VAL A 187 -25.79 1.87 -3.54
CA VAL A 187 -26.24 1.64 -2.17
C VAL A 187 -27.07 2.82 -1.67
N GLU A 188 -26.63 4.07 -1.89
CA GLU A 188 -27.33 5.28 -1.46
C GLU A 188 -28.64 5.50 -2.20
N SER A 189 -28.65 5.32 -3.52
CA SER A 189 -29.87 5.48 -4.30
C SER A 189 -30.92 4.40 -4.00
N GLY A 190 -30.48 3.21 -3.53
CA GLY A 190 -31.33 2.04 -3.33
C GLY A 190 -31.95 1.51 -4.61
N LYS A 191 -31.38 1.86 -5.77
CA LYS A 191 -31.83 1.41 -7.09
C LYS A 191 -31.00 0.22 -7.58
N GLY A 192 -31.67 -0.73 -8.22
CA GLY A 192 -31.00 -1.91 -8.76
C GLY A 192 -30.89 -3.06 -7.74
N ASP A 193 -29.92 -3.96 -7.95
CA ASP A 193 -29.73 -5.18 -7.18
C ASP A 193 -28.59 -5.10 -6.15
N ILE A 194 -27.79 -4.03 -6.17
CA ILE A 194 -26.68 -3.82 -5.25
C ILE A 194 -27.18 -3.03 -4.04
N ALA A 195 -27.33 -3.71 -2.91
CA ALA A 195 -27.75 -3.11 -1.65
C ALA A 195 -26.62 -3.13 -0.58
N SER A 196 -25.48 -3.71 -0.89
CA SER A 196 -24.35 -3.84 0.04
C SER A 196 -23.03 -3.55 -0.66
N HIS A 197 -22.13 -2.88 0.06
CA HIS A 197 -20.80 -2.53 -0.41
C HIS A 197 -19.77 -2.84 0.67
N PHE A 198 -18.68 -3.48 0.33
CA PHE A 198 -17.53 -3.61 1.22
C PHE A 198 -16.61 -2.43 0.98
N SER A 199 -16.94 -1.34 1.64
CA SER A 199 -16.52 0.02 1.42
C SER A 199 -15.31 0.44 2.27
N ARG A 200 -14.86 1.65 2.08
CA ARG A 200 -13.75 2.29 2.79
C ARG A 200 -13.94 3.81 2.85
N SER A 201 -13.28 4.51 3.79
CA SER A 201 -13.27 5.98 3.81
C SER A 201 -12.69 6.57 2.50
N PRO A 202 -13.26 7.69 1.95
CA PRO A 202 -14.40 8.43 2.49
C PRO A 202 -15.78 7.82 2.14
N TYR A 203 -15.87 6.88 1.21
CA TYR A 203 -17.14 6.31 0.71
C TYR A 203 -17.99 5.69 1.84
N SER A 204 -17.35 4.96 2.77
CA SER A 204 -18.07 4.37 3.90
C SER A 204 -18.66 5.42 4.84
N ASP A 205 -18.03 6.57 4.94
CA ASP A 205 -18.49 7.67 5.80
C ASP A 205 -19.72 8.32 5.18
N ASP A 206 -19.70 8.57 3.86
CA ASP A 206 -20.85 9.06 3.10
C ASP A 206 -22.04 8.10 3.22
N GLU A 207 -21.80 6.80 2.96
CA GLU A 207 -22.84 5.76 3.05
C GLU A 207 -23.44 5.67 4.46
N LEU A 208 -22.61 5.72 5.51
CA LEU A 208 -23.08 5.62 6.91
C LEU A 208 -23.73 6.90 7.42
N ALA A 209 -23.63 8.03 6.73
CA ALA A 209 -24.40 9.24 7.01
C ALA A 209 -25.91 9.07 6.71
N ASP A 210 -26.29 8.15 5.79
CA ASP A 210 -27.70 7.79 5.58
C ASP A 210 -28.17 6.79 6.66
N ALA A 211 -29.09 7.19 7.54
CA ALA A 211 -29.64 6.34 8.60
C ALA A 211 -30.29 5.01 8.11
N LYS A 212 -30.53 4.87 6.81
CA LYS A 212 -31.02 3.61 6.20
C LYS A 212 -29.88 2.62 5.90
N ILE A 213 -28.64 3.08 5.88
CA ILE A 213 -27.46 2.25 5.66
C ILE A 213 -26.83 1.94 7.01
N ARG A 214 -26.34 0.73 7.15
CA ARG A 214 -25.73 0.28 8.40
C ARG A 214 -24.47 -0.51 8.16
N ARG A 215 -23.56 -0.45 9.11
CA ARG A 215 -22.40 -1.32 9.21
C ARG A 215 -22.83 -2.74 9.59
N ILE A 216 -22.29 -3.73 8.88
CA ILE A 216 -22.47 -5.16 9.14
C ILE A 216 -21.21 -5.75 9.76
N MET A 217 -20.04 -5.32 9.29
CA MET A 217 -18.76 -5.91 9.64
C MET A 217 -17.63 -4.91 9.41
N ASP A 218 -16.61 -4.99 10.23
CA ASP A 218 -15.36 -4.27 10.08
C ASP A 218 -14.21 -5.25 9.81
N SER A 219 -13.31 -4.92 8.90
CA SER A 219 -12.21 -5.80 8.53
C SER A 219 -11.18 -5.96 9.65
N PHE A 220 -11.04 -4.98 10.54
CA PHE A 220 -10.14 -5.07 11.69
C PHE A 220 -10.64 -6.11 12.72
N ASP A 221 -11.95 -6.33 12.82
CA ASP A 221 -12.51 -7.43 13.63
C ASP A 221 -12.15 -8.80 13.03
N ILE A 222 -11.98 -8.90 11.72
CA ILE A 222 -11.69 -10.15 11.00
C ILE A 222 -10.18 -10.43 10.95
N ALA A 223 -9.39 -9.43 10.56
CA ALA A 223 -7.97 -9.59 10.27
C ALA A 223 -7.05 -8.83 11.25
N GLY A 224 -7.61 -8.05 12.20
CA GLY A 224 -6.85 -7.06 12.97
C GLY A 224 -6.39 -5.89 12.10
N PRO A 225 -5.76 -4.89 12.68
CA PRO A 225 -5.17 -3.78 11.93
C PRO A 225 -4.24 -4.31 10.84
N HIS A 226 -4.42 -3.82 9.61
CA HIS A 226 -3.64 -4.25 8.45
C HIS A 226 -3.39 -3.08 7.49
N SER A 227 -2.27 -3.15 6.78
CA SER A 227 -1.98 -2.20 5.71
C SER A 227 -3.01 -2.33 4.58
N ALA A 228 -3.65 -1.22 4.24
CA ALA A 228 -4.56 -1.13 3.10
C ALA A 228 -3.77 -0.86 1.81
N SER A 229 -2.79 0.05 1.89
CA SER A 229 -1.97 0.48 0.75
C SER A 229 -0.49 0.44 1.09
N LEU A 230 0.32 0.20 0.07
CA LEU A 230 1.77 0.21 0.15
C LEU A 230 2.39 0.73 -1.16
N LEU A 231 3.65 1.15 -1.09
CA LEU A 231 4.46 1.54 -2.23
C LEU A 231 5.34 0.37 -2.65
N ALA A 232 5.24 -0.04 -3.90
CA ALA A 232 5.98 -1.15 -4.47
C ALA A 232 6.94 -0.69 -5.58
N ALA A 233 8.03 -1.44 -5.77
CA ALA A 233 8.97 -1.31 -6.88
C ALA A 233 9.40 -2.69 -7.39
N THR A 234 10.15 -2.72 -8.50
CA THR A 234 10.81 -3.95 -8.95
C THR A 234 12.20 -4.08 -8.32
N ALA A 235 12.69 -5.31 -8.13
CA ALA A 235 14.06 -5.58 -7.67
C ALA A 235 15.08 -4.87 -8.57
N ARG A 236 14.87 -4.88 -9.89
CA ARG A 236 15.74 -4.19 -10.85
C ARG A 236 15.86 -2.68 -10.57
N PHE A 237 14.74 -2.02 -10.26
CA PHE A 237 14.76 -0.58 -9.94
C PHE A 237 15.52 -0.33 -8.64
N HIS A 238 15.20 -1.10 -7.59
CA HIS A 238 15.83 -0.98 -6.27
C HIS A 238 17.35 -1.19 -6.35
N ASP A 239 17.80 -2.25 -7.04
CA ASP A 239 19.23 -2.58 -7.14
C ASP A 239 20.04 -1.52 -7.90
N ALA A 240 19.38 -0.81 -8.82
CA ALA A 240 19.97 0.32 -9.54
C ALA A 240 19.94 1.63 -8.76
N ASN A 241 19.03 1.80 -7.77
CA ASN A 241 18.74 3.06 -7.09
C ASN A 241 18.60 2.91 -5.56
N PRO A 242 19.55 2.26 -4.86
CA PRO A 242 19.39 1.97 -3.44
C PRO A 242 19.35 3.23 -2.56
N GLY A 243 20.13 4.25 -2.89
CA GLY A 243 20.15 5.53 -2.16
C GLY A 243 18.85 6.30 -2.32
N LEU A 244 18.27 6.29 -3.53
CA LEU A 244 16.98 6.90 -3.78
C LEU A 244 15.84 6.15 -3.08
N CYS A 245 15.88 4.82 -3.02
CA CYS A 245 14.93 4.02 -2.25
C CYS A 245 14.97 4.38 -0.75
N ALA A 246 16.17 4.55 -0.19
CA ALA A 246 16.33 5.01 1.19
C ALA A 246 15.83 6.46 1.40
N ALA A 247 16.01 7.35 0.40
CA ALA A 247 15.48 8.70 0.43
C ALA A 247 13.94 8.71 0.39
N ILE A 248 13.34 7.88 -0.45
CA ILE A 248 11.89 7.74 -0.55
C ILE A 248 11.27 7.24 0.76
N LEU A 249 11.87 6.21 1.37
CA LEU A 249 11.40 5.70 2.67
C LEU A 249 11.44 6.79 3.76
N ALA A 250 12.51 7.58 3.79
CA ALA A 250 12.61 8.68 4.74
C ALA A 250 11.61 9.82 4.44
N ALA A 251 11.38 10.12 3.17
CA ALA A 251 10.40 11.12 2.77
C ALA A 251 8.98 10.72 3.18
N LEU A 252 8.64 9.43 3.10
CA LEU A 252 7.36 8.92 3.57
C LEU A 252 7.25 9.02 5.10
N ALA A 253 8.33 8.74 5.85
CA ALA A 253 8.33 8.92 7.30
C ALA A 253 8.15 10.40 7.71
N ASP A 254 8.74 11.33 6.95
CA ASP A 254 8.52 12.78 7.15
C ASP A 254 7.07 13.17 6.84
N ALA A 255 6.48 12.59 5.77
CA ALA A 255 5.08 12.79 5.41
C ALA A 255 4.14 12.28 6.51
N ASP A 256 4.36 11.06 7.03
CA ASP A 256 3.58 10.48 8.13
C ASP A 256 3.61 11.39 9.37
N LYS A 257 4.80 11.93 9.67
CA LYS A 257 4.96 12.88 10.79
C LYS A 257 4.18 14.18 10.54
N LEU A 258 4.23 14.73 9.33
CA LEU A 258 3.52 15.96 8.98
C LEU A 258 2.00 15.76 9.07
N ILE A 259 1.47 14.64 8.58
CA ILE A 259 0.05 14.30 8.68
C ILE A 259 -0.38 14.24 10.14
N LYS A 260 0.40 13.54 10.97
CA LYS A 260 0.12 13.40 12.40
C LYS A 260 0.16 14.73 13.17
N ASP A 261 1.17 15.56 12.87
CA ASP A 261 1.37 16.84 13.58
C ASP A 261 0.37 17.92 13.15
N ASN A 262 -0.16 17.83 11.91
CA ASN A 262 -1.08 18.82 11.36
C ASN A 262 -2.07 18.20 10.35
N PRO A 263 -3.08 17.43 10.82
CA PRO A 263 -4.07 16.80 9.95
C PRO A 263 -4.88 17.80 9.13
N GLY A 264 -5.12 19.01 9.63
CA GLY A 264 -5.80 20.08 8.90
C GLY A 264 -5.03 20.51 7.65
N HIS A 265 -3.71 20.69 7.74
CA HIS A 265 -2.89 20.97 6.56
C HIS A 265 -2.86 19.81 5.57
N ALA A 266 -2.83 18.59 6.07
CA ALA A 266 -2.91 17.40 5.21
C ALA A 266 -4.26 17.32 4.49
N ALA A 267 -5.36 17.73 5.15
CA ALA A 267 -6.69 17.84 4.57
C ALA A 267 -6.75 18.90 3.45
N GLU A 268 -6.13 20.06 3.63
CA GLU A 268 -6.04 21.11 2.60
C GLU A 268 -5.32 20.59 1.35
N ILE A 269 -4.21 19.86 1.51
CA ILE A 269 -3.45 19.28 0.40
C ILE A 269 -4.29 18.23 -0.33
N TYR A 270 -4.96 17.34 0.42
CA TYR A 270 -5.84 16.32 -0.16
C TYR A 270 -6.98 16.95 -0.95
N ALA A 271 -7.73 17.87 -0.36
CA ALA A 271 -8.86 18.55 -1.00
C ALA A 271 -8.44 19.32 -2.26
N GLY A 272 -7.23 19.83 -2.33
CA GLY A 272 -6.71 20.49 -3.52
C GLY A 272 -6.47 19.54 -4.71
N LEU A 273 -6.35 18.24 -4.47
CA LEU A 273 -6.08 17.20 -5.46
C LEU A 273 -7.32 16.32 -5.75
N GLU A 274 -8.14 16.09 -4.73
CA GLU A 274 -9.41 15.36 -4.85
C GLU A 274 -10.47 16.24 -5.52
N LYS A 275 -11.21 15.67 -6.46
CA LYS A 275 -12.23 16.39 -7.23
C LYS A 275 -13.57 15.68 -7.28
N ASP A 276 -13.59 14.43 -6.81
CA ASP A 276 -14.77 13.57 -6.93
C ASP A 276 -15.66 13.63 -5.68
N HIS A 277 -15.13 14.15 -4.55
CA HIS A 277 -15.84 14.31 -3.29
C HIS A 277 -15.80 15.76 -2.82
N ASP A 278 -16.96 16.32 -2.52
CA ASP A 278 -17.11 17.66 -1.90
C ASP A 278 -17.22 17.47 -0.37
N ILE A 279 -16.10 17.10 0.26
CA ILE A 279 -16.01 16.89 1.71
C ILE A 279 -15.55 18.19 2.37
N ALA A 280 -16.24 18.63 3.43
CA ALA A 280 -15.81 19.78 4.20
C ALA A 280 -14.42 19.55 4.82
N LEU A 281 -13.57 20.59 4.85
CA LEU A 281 -12.19 20.46 5.36
C LEU A 281 -12.13 19.97 6.81
N GLU A 282 -13.11 20.34 7.65
CA GLU A 282 -13.21 19.87 9.03
C GLU A 282 -13.45 18.37 9.08
N ASP A 283 -14.44 17.86 8.34
CA ASP A 283 -14.76 16.43 8.25
C ASP A 283 -13.57 15.63 7.69
N LEU A 284 -12.91 16.15 6.66
CA LEU A 284 -11.74 15.54 6.07
C LEU A 284 -10.56 15.48 7.07
N SER A 285 -10.37 16.56 7.85
CA SER A 285 -9.36 16.60 8.91
C SER A 285 -9.65 15.56 10.00
N ASP A 286 -10.91 15.38 10.36
CA ASP A 286 -11.34 14.38 11.34
C ASP A 286 -11.14 12.95 10.81
N MET A 287 -11.47 12.68 9.53
CA MET A 287 -11.20 11.40 8.86
C MET A 287 -9.69 11.09 8.84
N ILE A 288 -8.84 12.09 8.53
CA ILE A 288 -7.38 11.91 8.51
C ILE A 288 -6.82 11.67 9.92
N GLY A 289 -7.45 12.25 10.94
CA GLY A 289 -7.10 12.08 12.35
C GLY A 289 -7.69 10.84 13.00
N ASP A 290 -8.50 10.05 12.29
CA ASP A 290 -9.14 8.85 12.85
C ASP A 290 -8.08 7.82 13.27
N PRO A 291 -8.12 7.30 14.51
CA PRO A 291 -7.20 6.26 14.99
C PRO A 291 -7.16 4.99 14.13
N ASP A 292 -8.26 4.66 13.45
CA ASP A 292 -8.33 3.50 12.57
C ASP A 292 -7.70 3.76 11.19
N LEU A 293 -7.47 5.03 10.81
CA LEU A 293 -6.68 5.43 9.64
C LEU A 293 -5.28 5.85 10.09
N ALA A 294 -4.36 4.89 10.20
CA ALA A 294 -3.01 5.16 10.66
C ALA A 294 -2.02 5.19 9.49
N TYR A 295 -1.25 6.28 9.39
CA TYR A 295 -0.18 6.44 8.42
C TYR A 295 1.14 5.95 9.01
N ALA A 296 1.76 4.99 8.35
CA ALA A 296 3.02 4.41 8.80
C ALA A 296 3.75 3.71 7.64
N THR A 297 5.06 3.89 7.59
CA THR A 297 5.92 3.17 6.64
C THR A 297 6.10 1.69 6.99
N ALA A 298 5.88 1.30 8.25
CA ALA A 298 5.96 -0.08 8.72
C ALA A 298 4.72 -0.89 8.28
N PRO A 299 4.90 -2.04 7.58
CA PRO A 299 3.77 -2.87 7.17
C PRO A 299 3.13 -3.59 8.35
N ALA A 300 1.79 -3.67 8.34
CA ALA A 300 1.00 -4.33 9.37
C ALA A 300 0.06 -5.39 8.79
N GLY A 301 -0.17 -6.46 9.55
CA GLY A 301 -1.14 -7.51 9.22
C GLY A 301 -0.83 -8.34 7.97
N ILE A 302 0.39 -8.23 7.42
CA ILE A 302 0.79 -8.88 6.17
C ILE A 302 0.68 -10.39 6.27
N MET A 303 1.21 -10.96 7.37
CA MET A 303 1.27 -12.40 7.54
C MET A 303 -0.12 -13.03 7.58
N ARG A 304 -1.06 -12.43 8.28
CA ARG A 304 -2.42 -12.97 8.41
C ARG A 304 -3.13 -13.08 7.05
N LEU A 305 -3.00 -12.06 6.20
CA LEU A 305 -3.56 -12.06 4.85
C LEU A 305 -2.84 -13.08 3.95
N ALA A 306 -1.51 -13.13 4.02
CA ALA A 306 -0.71 -14.05 3.23
C ALA A 306 -0.93 -15.53 3.61
N GLU A 307 -1.04 -15.84 4.91
CA GLU A 307 -1.37 -17.17 5.40
C GLU A 307 -2.75 -17.63 4.92
N PHE A 308 -3.73 -16.72 4.91
CA PHE A 308 -5.04 -17.04 4.39
C PHE A 308 -5.01 -17.27 2.88
N LEU A 309 -4.32 -16.40 2.11
CA LEU A 309 -4.11 -16.61 0.67
C LEU A 309 -3.41 -17.95 0.36
N ASN A 310 -2.45 -18.35 1.17
CA ASN A 310 -1.78 -19.66 1.05
C ASN A 310 -2.75 -20.81 1.36
N ARG A 311 -3.52 -20.72 2.44
CA ARG A 311 -4.52 -21.71 2.84
C ARG A 311 -5.55 -21.99 1.75
N ILE A 312 -6.01 -20.95 1.05
CA ILE A 312 -6.97 -21.09 -0.05
C ILE A 312 -6.31 -21.35 -1.42
N GLY A 313 -4.99 -21.61 -1.43
CA GLY A 313 -4.22 -22.01 -2.61
C GLY A 313 -3.88 -20.89 -3.58
N ARG A 314 -4.03 -19.63 -3.18
CA ARG A 314 -3.71 -18.46 -4.02
C ARG A 314 -2.24 -18.01 -3.92
N LEU A 315 -1.57 -18.27 -2.81
CA LEU A 315 -0.11 -18.25 -2.69
C LEU A 315 0.38 -19.69 -2.60
N LYS A 316 1.36 -20.06 -3.42
CA LYS A 316 1.90 -21.43 -3.49
C LYS A 316 2.89 -21.69 -2.37
N ARG A 317 3.72 -20.68 -2.04
CA ARG A 317 4.71 -20.78 -0.96
C ARG A 317 4.08 -20.42 0.36
N SER A 318 4.32 -21.24 1.39
CA SER A 318 3.93 -20.91 2.73
C SER A 318 4.72 -19.69 3.22
N PRO A 319 4.07 -18.61 3.65
CA PRO A 319 4.74 -17.42 4.13
C PRO A 319 5.52 -17.72 5.41
N GLN A 320 6.77 -17.26 5.48
CA GLN A 320 7.61 -17.43 6.67
C GLN A 320 7.77 -16.10 7.44
N SER A 321 7.85 -15.01 6.71
CA SER A 321 8.02 -13.67 7.27
C SER A 321 7.47 -12.63 6.29
N TRP A 322 6.86 -11.57 6.81
CA TRP A 322 6.48 -10.42 5.99
C TRP A 322 7.68 -9.79 5.26
N LYS A 323 8.89 -9.92 5.83
CA LYS A 323 10.16 -9.42 5.27
C LYS A 323 10.49 -10.01 3.89
N ASP A 324 9.96 -11.19 3.59
CA ASP A 324 10.20 -11.86 2.30
C ASP A 324 9.66 -11.07 1.11
N TRP A 325 8.65 -10.23 1.34
CA TRP A 325 8.03 -9.38 0.32
C TRP A 325 8.54 -7.94 0.28
N PHE A 326 9.40 -7.53 1.23
CA PHE A 326 9.86 -6.14 1.33
C PHE A 326 11.36 -6.01 1.06
N PHE A 327 11.77 -4.82 0.64
CA PHE A 327 13.18 -4.49 0.48
C PHE A 327 13.88 -4.33 1.84
N PRO A 328 15.23 -4.46 1.88
CA PRO A 328 15.99 -4.46 3.15
C PRO A 328 15.74 -3.23 4.02
N GLU A 329 15.53 -2.06 3.43
CA GLU A 329 15.28 -0.81 4.15
C GLU A 329 13.98 -0.90 4.98
N ALA A 330 12.94 -1.47 4.40
CA ALA A 330 11.68 -1.68 5.10
C ALA A 330 11.76 -2.79 6.15
N GLN A 331 12.63 -3.80 5.96
CA GLN A 331 12.78 -4.92 6.89
C GLN A 331 13.33 -4.50 8.27
N ALA A 332 13.95 -3.32 8.37
CA ALA A 332 14.40 -2.73 9.62
C ALA A 332 13.26 -2.13 10.46
N LEU A 333 12.08 -1.95 9.87
CA LEU A 333 10.89 -1.39 10.53
C LEU A 333 10.21 -2.44 11.40
N ALA A 334 9.38 -1.97 12.35
CA ALA A 334 8.61 -2.82 13.26
C ALA A 334 7.31 -3.33 12.61
N GLY A 335 7.42 -3.99 11.45
CA GLY A 335 6.28 -4.59 10.75
C GLY A 335 5.87 -5.99 11.27
N ASN A 336 4.69 -6.49 10.81
CA ASN A 336 4.18 -7.82 11.15
C ASN A 336 3.38 -8.50 10.01
#